data_e0a82fb2ae021e8da85e20b56d1e26c6
#
_entry.id   e0a82fb2ae021e8da85e20b56d1e26c6
#
_cell.length_a   1.000
_cell.length_b   1.000
_cell.length_c   1.000
_cell.angle_alpha   90.00
_cell.angle_beta   90.00
_cell.angle_gamma   90.00
#
_symmetry.space_group_name_H-M   'P 1'
#
loop_
_entity.id
_entity.type
_entity.pdbx_description
1 polymer ?
#
loop_
_entity_poly.entity_id
_entity_poly.type
_entity_poly.pdbx_seq_one_letter_code
_entity_poly.pdbx_strand_id
1 'polypeptide(L)'
;MNAIDLFAGCGGLSKGFMDAGFDIIVGVDNDQDALNTFALNHNGAKPLNADLSKQETFDEIKKIAGDKTIDVIIAGPPCQGFSLTGPRNFDDERNKLYLAVIEMVKQYKPKAFIIENVPGMATLYKGQIKEEILKRFRDMGYNIDCEVLKACDYGVPQMRKRLIFMGIRKDLGEPCFPEAQFGPGTDRPYRTCREAISDLPTRNNELGTNEDVYSQDAVTEYQKMMRKNCMVLSNHVATNHKDFVKETIALVPEGGNYKDLPAG
;
A
#
# COMPACT_ATOMS: atom_id res chain seq x y z
N MET A 1 18.27 -8.88 -1.53
CA MET A 1 17.77 -8.23 -2.79
C MET A 1 17.32 -6.83 -2.45
N ASN A 2 17.66 -5.85 -3.32
CA ASN A 2 17.40 -4.43 -3.06
C ASN A 2 16.11 -3.97 -3.73
N ALA A 3 15.31 -3.17 -3.01
CA ALA A 3 14.08 -2.59 -3.53
C ALA A 3 14.03 -1.07 -3.34
N ILE A 4 13.31 -0.40 -4.23
CA ILE A 4 12.92 1.01 -4.14
C ILE A 4 11.40 1.06 -4.02
N ASP A 5 10.89 1.88 -3.07
CA ASP A 5 9.46 2.11 -2.87
C ASP A 5 9.09 3.54 -3.32
N LEU A 6 8.27 3.62 -4.35
CA LEU A 6 7.75 4.87 -4.90
C LEU A 6 6.32 5.09 -4.40
N PHE A 7 6.03 6.30 -3.93
CA PHE A 7 4.77 6.62 -3.23
C PHE A 7 4.62 5.78 -1.96
N ALA A 8 5.71 5.73 -1.18
CA ALA A 8 5.87 4.79 -0.08
C ALA A 8 4.86 5.02 1.06
N GLY A 9 4.38 6.26 1.24
CA GLY A 9 3.58 6.62 2.38
C GLY A 9 4.28 6.24 3.69
N CYS A 10 3.58 5.58 4.60
CA CYS A 10 4.17 5.06 5.84
C CYS A 10 4.91 3.71 5.67
N GLY A 11 5.04 3.21 4.45
CA GLY A 11 5.85 2.01 4.13
C GLY A 11 5.11 0.68 4.21
N GLY A 12 3.81 0.64 3.97
CA GLY A 12 3.06 -0.62 4.04
C GLY A 12 3.54 -1.69 3.07
N LEU A 13 3.82 -1.33 1.80
CA LEU A 13 4.41 -2.25 0.82
C LEU A 13 5.85 -2.62 1.22
N SER A 14 6.66 -1.62 1.54
CA SER A 14 8.04 -1.81 2.00
C SER A 14 8.13 -2.79 3.16
N LYS A 15 7.22 -2.71 4.14
CA LYS A 15 7.20 -3.63 5.30
C LYS A 15 7.01 -5.09 4.87
N GLY A 16 6.10 -5.34 3.94
CA GLY A 16 5.89 -6.69 3.40
C GLY A 16 7.13 -7.23 2.69
N PHE A 17 7.81 -6.40 1.91
CA PHE A 17 9.06 -6.77 1.25
C PHE A 17 10.22 -7.00 2.24
N MET A 18 10.35 -6.17 3.27
CA MET A 18 11.35 -6.38 4.34
C MET A 18 11.11 -7.69 5.08
N ASP A 19 9.85 -8.01 5.39
CA ASP A 19 9.51 -9.28 6.06
C ASP A 19 9.80 -10.50 5.15
N ALA A 20 9.83 -10.30 3.84
CA ALA A 20 10.25 -11.30 2.85
C ALA A 20 11.78 -11.31 2.59
N GLY A 21 12.56 -10.51 3.33
CA GLY A 21 14.03 -10.49 3.24
C GLY A 21 14.61 -9.57 2.15
N PHE A 22 13.84 -8.57 1.72
CA PHE A 22 14.36 -7.51 0.84
C PHE A 22 14.92 -6.35 1.64
N ASP A 23 15.97 -5.72 1.11
CA ASP A 23 16.54 -4.49 1.63
C ASP A 23 15.90 -3.30 0.92
N ILE A 24 15.12 -2.49 1.63
CA ILE A 24 14.57 -1.26 1.08
C ILE A 24 15.66 -0.19 1.09
N ILE A 25 16.07 0.27 -0.08
CA ILE A 25 17.13 1.27 -0.21
C ILE A 25 16.60 2.67 0.04
N VAL A 26 15.44 2.99 -0.57
CA VAL A 26 14.78 4.29 -0.43
C VAL A 26 13.28 4.13 -0.53
N GLY A 27 12.55 4.85 0.32
CA GLY A 27 11.11 5.09 0.22
C GLY A 27 10.87 6.56 -0.10
N VAL A 28 10.19 6.84 -1.20
CA VAL A 28 9.94 8.19 -1.69
C VAL A 28 8.46 8.53 -1.54
N ASP A 29 8.19 9.67 -0.93
CA ASP A 29 6.85 10.25 -0.84
C ASP A 29 6.95 11.77 -0.72
N ASN A 30 5.86 12.50 -0.94
CA ASN A 30 5.80 13.94 -0.72
C ASN A 30 5.11 14.31 0.61
N ASP A 31 4.62 13.33 1.36
CA ASP A 31 4.04 13.49 2.69
C ASP A 31 5.08 13.24 3.78
N GLN A 32 5.51 14.33 4.45
CA GLN A 32 6.53 14.25 5.49
C GLN A 32 6.07 13.47 6.72
N ASP A 33 4.78 13.53 7.09
CA ASP A 33 4.28 12.81 8.27
C ASP A 33 4.23 11.30 8.02
N ALA A 34 3.87 10.91 6.81
CA ALA A 34 3.95 9.53 6.37
C ALA A 34 5.41 9.03 6.39
N LEU A 35 6.35 9.82 5.87
CA LEU A 35 7.78 9.49 5.87
C LEU A 35 8.41 9.45 7.27
N ASN A 36 7.92 10.25 8.22
CA ASN A 36 8.33 10.15 9.61
C ASN A 36 7.97 8.77 10.18
N THR A 37 6.77 8.28 9.88
CA THR A 37 6.34 6.91 10.24
C THR A 37 7.15 5.84 9.50
N PHE A 38 7.43 6.06 8.21
CA PHE A 38 8.29 5.19 7.42
C PHE A 38 9.67 5.03 8.08
N ALA A 39 10.31 6.13 8.45
CA ALA A 39 11.64 6.14 9.05
C ALA A 39 11.70 5.34 10.37
N LEU A 40 10.66 5.42 11.18
CA LEU A 40 10.57 4.66 12.44
C LEU A 40 10.48 3.14 12.24
N ASN A 41 9.86 2.70 11.14
CA ASN A 41 9.56 1.29 10.91
C ASN A 41 10.50 0.60 9.91
N HIS A 42 11.35 1.35 9.19
CA HIS A 42 12.18 0.82 8.11
C HIS A 42 13.66 1.12 8.35
N ASN A 43 14.22 0.50 9.40
CA ASN A 43 15.64 0.66 9.75
C ASN A 43 16.53 0.29 8.55
N GLY A 44 17.43 1.21 8.19
CA GLY A 44 18.34 1.03 7.06
C GLY A 44 17.83 1.57 5.71
N ALA A 45 16.53 1.79 5.56
CA ALA A 45 15.95 2.45 4.39
C ALA A 45 16.09 3.99 4.51
N LYS A 46 16.33 4.67 3.40
CA LYS A 46 16.38 6.14 3.36
C LYS A 46 15.00 6.70 3.03
N PRO A 47 14.34 7.44 3.93
CA PRO A 47 13.16 8.22 3.56
C PRO A 47 13.59 9.42 2.71
N LEU A 48 12.88 9.66 1.61
CA LEU A 48 13.11 10.79 0.71
C LEU A 48 11.81 11.57 0.50
N ASN A 49 11.74 12.77 1.08
CA ASN A 49 10.62 13.69 0.83
C ASN A 49 10.86 14.41 -0.50
N ALA A 50 10.18 13.93 -1.55
CA ALA A 50 10.33 14.48 -2.88
C ALA A 50 9.11 14.24 -3.77
N ASP A 51 8.95 15.09 -4.76
CA ASP A 51 7.89 15.01 -5.76
C ASP A 51 8.37 14.17 -6.96
N LEU A 52 7.79 13.00 -7.13
CA LEU A 52 8.11 12.06 -8.21
C LEU A 52 7.73 12.58 -9.63
N SER A 53 7.08 13.73 -9.74
CA SER A 53 6.88 14.40 -11.03
C SER A 53 8.10 15.19 -11.52
N LYS A 54 9.13 15.34 -10.67
CA LYS A 54 10.32 16.18 -10.92
C LYS A 54 11.54 15.35 -11.26
N GLN A 55 12.34 15.83 -12.21
CA GLN A 55 13.56 15.15 -12.64
C GLN A 55 14.61 15.08 -11.50
N GLU A 56 14.70 16.10 -10.68
CA GLU A 56 15.65 16.18 -9.56
C GLU A 56 15.47 15.01 -8.58
N THR A 57 14.22 14.54 -8.41
CA THR A 57 13.90 13.39 -7.56
C THR A 57 14.58 12.11 -8.06
N PHE A 58 14.63 11.89 -9.36
CA PHE A 58 15.32 10.72 -9.94
C PHE A 58 16.83 10.77 -9.71
N ASP A 59 17.41 11.97 -9.79
CA ASP A 59 18.83 12.17 -9.53
C ASP A 59 19.17 11.92 -8.05
N GLU A 60 18.30 12.33 -7.14
CA GLU A 60 18.46 12.05 -5.71
C GLU A 60 18.32 10.55 -5.40
N ILE A 61 17.31 9.88 -5.96
CA ILE A 61 17.16 8.42 -5.83
C ILE A 61 18.44 7.73 -6.33
N LYS A 62 18.96 8.12 -7.49
CA LYS A 62 20.17 7.57 -8.04
C LYS A 62 21.38 7.77 -7.12
N LYS A 63 21.51 8.95 -6.52
CA LYS A 63 22.56 9.26 -5.55
C LYS A 63 22.46 8.38 -4.29
N ILE A 64 21.23 8.15 -3.79
CA ILE A 64 20.98 7.28 -2.61
C ILE A 64 21.25 5.81 -2.95
N ALA A 65 20.82 5.36 -4.13
CA ALA A 65 21.04 3.98 -4.57
C ALA A 65 22.52 3.68 -4.82
N GLY A 66 23.31 4.68 -5.27
CA GLY A 66 24.72 4.51 -5.59
C GLY A 66 24.92 3.41 -6.64
N ASP A 67 25.91 2.54 -6.40
CA ASP A 67 26.23 1.41 -7.28
C ASP A 67 25.41 0.14 -6.99
N LYS A 68 24.41 0.22 -6.11
CA LYS A 68 23.60 -0.93 -5.77
C LYS A 68 22.73 -1.37 -6.94
N THR A 69 22.72 -2.64 -7.24
CA THR A 69 21.74 -3.23 -8.15
C THR A 69 20.36 -3.18 -7.50
N ILE A 70 19.38 -2.62 -8.18
CA ILE A 70 17.97 -2.61 -7.74
C ILE A 70 17.27 -3.82 -8.37
N ASP A 71 16.84 -4.75 -7.52
CA ASP A 71 16.21 -5.98 -7.94
C ASP A 71 14.70 -5.79 -8.15
N VAL A 72 14.06 -4.95 -7.34
CA VAL A 72 12.62 -4.73 -7.38
C VAL A 72 12.27 -3.24 -7.24
N ILE A 73 11.27 -2.80 -7.98
CA ILE A 73 10.59 -1.51 -7.77
C ILE A 73 9.16 -1.81 -7.32
N ILE A 74 8.77 -1.21 -6.20
CA ILE A 74 7.40 -1.24 -5.71
C ILE A 74 6.81 0.16 -5.76
N ALA A 75 5.52 0.28 -6.07
CA ALA A 75 4.90 1.58 -6.23
C ALA A 75 3.40 1.55 -5.94
N GLY A 76 2.90 2.59 -5.28
CA GLY A 76 1.49 2.84 -5.06
C GLY A 76 1.04 4.21 -5.62
N PRO A 77 1.16 4.46 -6.95
CA PRO A 77 0.85 5.78 -7.51
C PRO A 77 -0.63 6.13 -7.32
N PRO A 78 -0.96 7.39 -6.95
CA PRO A 78 -2.35 7.80 -6.78
C PRO A 78 -3.12 7.69 -8.10
N CYS A 79 -4.37 7.21 -8.01
CA CYS A 79 -5.26 7.08 -9.16
C CYS A 79 -5.79 8.43 -9.68
N GLN A 80 -5.54 9.52 -8.93
CA GLN A 80 -5.96 10.87 -9.29
C GLN A 80 -5.06 11.41 -10.40
N GLY A 81 -5.63 11.62 -11.59
CA GLY A 81 -4.89 12.18 -12.72
C GLY A 81 -5.07 11.42 -14.03
N PHE A 82 -5.55 10.19 -14.02
CA PHE A 82 -5.90 9.53 -15.27
C PHE A 82 -7.09 10.23 -15.91
N SER A 83 -6.79 11.16 -16.83
CA SER A 83 -7.78 11.85 -17.64
C SER A 83 -7.52 11.53 -19.12
N LEU A 84 -8.55 10.99 -19.76
CA LEU A 84 -8.62 10.86 -21.21
C LEU A 84 -9.49 11.96 -21.84
N THR A 85 -9.69 13.09 -21.14
CA THR A 85 -10.38 14.26 -21.72
C THR A 85 -9.42 14.96 -22.70
N GLY A 86 -9.64 14.75 -23.98
CA GLY A 86 -8.82 15.24 -25.07
C GLY A 86 -8.37 14.11 -25.99
N PRO A 87 -7.51 14.37 -26.99
CA PRO A 87 -6.92 13.30 -27.77
C PRO A 87 -6.19 12.36 -26.79
N ARG A 88 -6.64 11.12 -26.75
CA ARG A 88 -6.28 10.03 -25.83
C ARG A 88 -4.75 9.89 -25.69
N ASN A 89 -4.14 10.73 -24.86
CA ASN A 89 -2.70 10.75 -24.68
C ASN A 89 -2.36 10.28 -23.26
N PHE A 90 -1.81 9.08 -23.14
CA PHE A 90 -1.29 8.56 -21.89
C PHE A 90 -0.10 9.41 -21.38
N ASP A 91 0.62 10.08 -22.27
CA ASP A 91 1.75 10.96 -21.96
C ASP A 91 1.31 12.38 -21.52
N ASP A 92 0.00 12.57 -21.28
CA ASP A 92 -0.53 13.81 -20.70
C ASP A 92 0.12 14.05 -19.32
N GLU A 93 0.43 15.32 -19.04
CA GLU A 93 1.04 15.74 -17.76
C GLU A 93 0.29 15.25 -16.52
N ARG A 94 -1.01 15.03 -16.62
CA ARG A 94 -1.85 14.49 -15.54
C ARG A 94 -1.52 13.05 -15.16
N ASN A 95 -0.82 12.33 -16.04
CA ASN A 95 -0.35 10.97 -15.82
C ASN A 95 1.11 10.92 -15.32
N LYS A 96 1.73 12.08 -15.03
CA LYS A 96 3.15 12.19 -14.65
C LYS A 96 3.57 11.20 -13.56
N LEU A 97 2.71 10.99 -12.56
CA LEU A 97 3.06 10.11 -11.44
C LEU A 97 3.16 8.63 -11.85
N TYR A 98 2.34 8.20 -12.81
CA TYR A 98 2.48 6.86 -13.36
C TYR A 98 3.68 6.76 -14.33
N LEU A 99 3.93 7.80 -15.10
CA LEU A 99 5.12 7.88 -15.97
C LEU A 99 6.42 7.82 -15.17
N ALA A 100 6.42 8.35 -13.94
CA ALA A 100 7.56 8.24 -13.03
C ALA A 100 7.91 6.76 -12.72
N VAL A 101 6.90 5.91 -12.51
CA VAL A 101 7.13 4.46 -12.30
C VAL A 101 7.76 3.83 -13.53
N ILE A 102 7.24 4.16 -14.73
CA ILE A 102 7.79 3.65 -16.00
C ILE A 102 9.25 4.08 -16.16
N GLU A 103 9.56 5.35 -15.91
CA GLU A 103 10.94 5.86 -16.03
C GLU A 103 11.90 5.18 -15.05
N MET A 104 11.48 4.95 -13.81
CA MET A 104 12.28 4.23 -12.81
C MET A 104 12.54 2.78 -13.24
N VAL A 105 11.52 2.07 -13.75
CA VAL A 105 11.70 0.70 -14.27
C VAL A 105 12.63 0.70 -15.49
N LYS A 106 12.53 1.68 -16.37
CA LYS A 106 13.42 1.84 -17.53
C LYS A 106 14.87 2.12 -17.13
N GLN A 107 15.06 2.98 -16.11
CA GLN A 107 16.39 3.37 -15.63
C GLN A 107 17.11 2.20 -14.93
N TYR A 108 16.44 1.53 -14.01
CA TYR A 108 17.06 0.49 -13.17
C TYR A 108 16.97 -0.92 -13.76
N LYS A 109 16.06 -1.17 -14.69
CA LYS A 109 15.80 -2.48 -15.30
C LYS A 109 15.72 -3.60 -14.26
N PRO A 110 14.87 -3.44 -13.22
CA PRO A 110 14.79 -4.40 -12.12
C PRO A 110 14.40 -5.79 -12.61
N LYS A 111 14.63 -6.81 -11.79
CA LYS A 111 14.16 -8.17 -12.07
C LYS A 111 12.63 -8.25 -12.06
N ALA A 112 12.01 -7.49 -11.17
CA ALA A 112 10.56 -7.43 -11.02
C ALA A 112 10.10 -6.02 -10.60
N PHE A 113 8.81 -5.76 -10.80
CA PHE A 113 8.15 -4.62 -10.20
C PHE A 113 6.72 -4.97 -9.78
N ILE A 114 6.23 -4.28 -8.75
CA ILE A 114 4.85 -4.37 -8.27
C ILE A 114 4.26 -2.97 -8.28
N ILE A 115 3.04 -2.83 -8.86
CA ILE A 115 2.29 -1.57 -8.80
C ILE A 115 0.93 -1.85 -8.19
N GLU A 116 0.63 -1.17 -7.08
CA GLU A 116 -0.67 -1.24 -6.41
C GLU A 116 -1.56 -0.10 -6.86
N ASN A 117 -2.85 -0.41 -7.06
CA ASN A 117 -3.85 0.61 -7.31
C ASN A 117 -5.25 0.17 -6.86
N VAL A 118 -6.24 1.04 -6.99
CA VAL A 118 -7.64 0.72 -6.69
C VAL A 118 -8.26 -0.15 -7.79
N PRO A 119 -9.21 -1.06 -7.45
CA PRO A 119 -9.83 -1.95 -8.44
C PRO A 119 -10.48 -1.23 -9.61
N GLY A 120 -11.03 -0.03 -9.38
CA GLY A 120 -11.65 0.78 -10.43
C GLY A 120 -10.74 1.13 -11.60
N MET A 121 -9.42 1.13 -11.40
CA MET A 121 -8.46 1.36 -12.49
C MET A 121 -8.57 0.28 -13.58
N ALA A 122 -8.91 -0.96 -13.24
CA ALA A 122 -9.04 -2.05 -14.21
C ALA A 122 -10.13 -1.78 -15.27
N THR A 123 -11.17 -1.05 -14.89
CA THR A 123 -12.33 -0.74 -15.76
C THR A 123 -12.34 0.70 -16.25
N LEU A 124 -11.41 1.52 -15.78
CA LEU A 124 -11.32 2.93 -16.14
C LEU A 124 -11.19 3.07 -17.67
N TYR A 125 -12.06 3.93 -18.26
CA TYR A 125 -12.16 4.11 -19.70
C TYR A 125 -12.32 2.78 -20.47
N LYS A 126 -13.21 1.89 -20.00
CA LYS A 126 -13.44 0.56 -20.57
C LYS A 126 -12.17 -0.31 -20.61
N GLY A 127 -11.29 -0.15 -19.60
CA GLY A 127 -10.05 -0.92 -19.47
C GLY A 127 -8.86 -0.41 -20.29
N GLN A 128 -9.01 0.69 -21.04
CA GLN A 128 -7.95 1.21 -21.92
C GLN A 128 -6.68 1.59 -21.15
N ILE A 129 -6.81 2.15 -19.93
CA ILE A 129 -5.65 2.49 -19.09
C ILE A 129 -4.87 1.23 -18.72
N LYS A 130 -5.58 0.20 -18.26
CA LYS A 130 -4.97 -1.09 -17.91
C LYS A 130 -4.19 -1.67 -19.10
N GLU A 131 -4.81 -1.72 -20.28
CA GLU A 131 -4.17 -2.29 -21.49
C GLU A 131 -2.94 -1.47 -21.93
N GLU A 132 -2.99 -0.14 -21.84
CA GLU A 132 -1.83 0.71 -22.13
C GLU A 132 -0.67 0.47 -21.17
N ILE A 133 -0.97 0.31 -19.87
CA ILE A 133 0.01 -0.05 -18.85
C ILE A 133 0.68 -1.38 -19.19
N LEU A 134 -0.11 -2.42 -19.43
CA LEU A 134 0.39 -3.76 -19.77
C LEU A 134 1.25 -3.70 -21.03
N LYS A 135 0.80 -2.99 -22.07
CA LYS A 135 1.53 -2.84 -23.33
C LYS A 135 2.90 -2.19 -23.11
N ARG A 136 2.97 -1.05 -22.40
CA ARG A 136 4.23 -0.32 -22.18
C ARG A 136 5.29 -1.18 -21.49
N PHE A 137 4.92 -1.91 -20.45
CA PHE A 137 5.89 -2.78 -19.77
C PHE A 137 6.27 -4.02 -20.60
N ARG A 138 5.34 -4.57 -21.41
CA ARG A 138 5.69 -5.63 -22.37
C ARG A 138 6.70 -5.15 -23.42
N ASP A 139 6.53 -3.92 -23.93
CA ASP A 139 7.45 -3.28 -24.89
C ASP A 139 8.82 -3.00 -24.24
N MET A 140 8.89 -2.82 -22.91
CA MET A 140 10.12 -2.68 -22.14
C MET A 140 10.82 -4.00 -21.79
N GLY A 141 10.27 -5.15 -22.21
CA GLY A 141 10.88 -6.46 -21.98
C GLY A 141 10.43 -7.18 -20.71
N TYR A 142 9.24 -6.87 -20.20
CA TYR A 142 8.63 -7.56 -19.07
C TYR A 142 7.46 -8.44 -19.49
N ASN A 143 7.33 -9.58 -18.86
CA ASN A 143 6.08 -10.30 -18.75
C ASN A 143 5.30 -9.65 -17.61
N ILE A 144 4.08 -9.24 -17.87
CA ILE A 144 3.25 -8.51 -16.91
C ILE A 144 1.81 -8.98 -16.96
N ASP A 145 1.22 -9.12 -15.79
CA ASP A 145 -0.20 -9.38 -15.61
C ASP A 145 -0.73 -8.58 -14.40
N CYS A 146 -2.04 -8.60 -14.19
CA CYS A 146 -2.66 -7.94 -13.06
C CYS A 146 -3.88 -8.69 -12.53
N GLU A 147 -4.02 -8.68 -11.20
CA GLU A 147 -5.15 -9.28 -10.50
C GLU A 147 -5.72 -8.34 -9.43
N VAL A 148 -7.00 -8.53 -9.11
CA VAL A 148 -7.64 -7.87 -7.97
C VAL A 148 -7.56 -8.80 -6.76
N LEU A 149 -6.63 -8.50 -5.87
CA LEU A 149 -6.43 -9.25 -4.62
C LEU A 149 -7.27 -8.64 -3.49
N LYS A 150 -7.74 -9.50 -2.58
CA LYS A 150 -8.42 -9.09 -1.34
C LYS A 150 -7.50 -9.33 -0.16
N ALA A 151 -7.28 -8.32 0.66
CA ALA A 151 -6.40 -8.42 1.83
C ALA A 151 -6.82 -9.54 2.81
N CYS A 152 -8.14 -9.77 2.98
CA CYS A 152 -8.64 -10.82 3.86
C CYS A 152 -8.27 -12.24 3.38
N ASP A 153 -8.10 -12.46 2.07
CA ASP A 153 -7.68 -13.74 1.51
C ASP A 153 -6.26 -14.12 1.95
N TYR A 154 -5.49 -13.16 2.44
CA TYR A 154 -4.10 -13.31 2.92
C TYR A 154 -3.95 -13.07 4.43
N GLY A 155 -5.07 -13.13 5.18
CA GLY A 155 -5.06 -13.06 6.64
C GLY A 155 -5.04 -11.66 7.24
N VAL A 156 -5.26 -10.61 6.46
CA VAL A 156 -5.50 -9.26 6.98
C VAL A 156 -6.98 -9.13 7.37
N PRO A 157 -7.32 -8.64 8.57
CA PRO A 157 -8.72 -8.52 9.04
C PRO A 157 -9.41 -7.30 8.39
N GLN A 158 -9.36 -7.20 7.07
CA GLN A 158 -9.93 -6.08 6.31
C GLN A 158 -10.38 -6.54 4.92
N MET A 159 -11.61 -6.20 4.54
CA MET A 159 -12.21 -6.50 3.21
C MET A 159 -11.70 -5.55 2.11
N ARG A 160 -10.41 -5.21 2.15
CA ARG A 160 -9.76 -4.31 1.20
C ARG A 160 -9.42 -5.02 -0.09
N LYS A 161 -9.86 -4.48 -1.22
CA LYS A 161 -9.48 -4.97 -2.56
C LYS A 161 -8.49 -4.03 -3.21
N ARG A 162 -7.49 -4.59 -3.90
CA ARG A 162 -6.51 -3.81 -4.67
C ARG A 162 -6.17 -4.49 -5.98
N LEU A 163 -6.04 -3.68 -7.01
CA LEU A 163 -5.48 -4.11 -8.28
C LEU A 163 -3.96 -4.12 -8.15
N ILE A 164 -3.36 -5.27 -8.37
CA ILE A 164 -1.91 -5.43 -8.34
C ILE A 164 -1.43 -5.77 -9.75
N PHE A 165 -0.55 -4.95 -10.30
CA PHE A 165 0.24 -5.30 -11.48
C PHE A 165 1.55 -5.90 -11.01
N MET A 166 1.92 -7.02 -11.60
CA MET A 166 3.19 -7.68 -11.35
C MET A 166 3.92 -7.87 -12.67
N GLY A 167 5.10 -7.29 -12.78
CA GLY A 167 5.98 -7.47 -13.93
C GLY A 167 7.24 -8.22 -13.54
N ILE A 168 7.58 -9.23 -14.34
CA ILE A 168 8.81 -10.00 -14.24
C ILE A 168 9.59 -9.84 -15.54
N ARG A 169 10.90 -9.59 -15.47
CA ARG A 169 11.72 -9.45 -16.66
C ARG A 169 11.67 -10.75 -17.47
N LYS A 170 11.49 -10.66 -18.80
CA LYS A 170 11.18 -11.80 -19.69
C LYS A 170 12.18 -12.96 -19.61
N ASP A 171 13.45 -12.66 -19.28
CA ASP A 171 14.49 -13.68 -19.10
C ASP A 171 14.38 -14.46 -17.77
N LEU A 172 13.48 -14.05 -16.86
CA LEU A 172 13.33 -14.63 -15.53
C LEU A 172 12.02 -15.41 -15.31
N GLY A 173 11.05 -15.28 -16.21
CA GLY A 173 9.80 -16.05 -16.14
C GLY A 173 8.53 -15.22 -16.22
N GLU A 174 7.43 -15.78 -15.71
CA GLU A 174 6.10 -15.21 -15.74
C GLU A 174 5.67 -14.71 -14.34
N PRO A 175 4.82 -13.67 -14.25
CA PRO A 175 4.23 -13.27 -12.97
C PRO A 175 3.34 -14.38 -12.41
N CYS A 176 3.45 -14.63 -11.10
CA CYS A 176 2.64 -15.61 -10.40
C CYS A 176 2.03 -14.96 -9.16
N PHE A 177 0.70 -14.83 -9.14
CA PHE A 177 -0.03 -14.29 -8.00
C PHE A 177 -0.22 -15.37 -6.93
N PRO A 178 -0.16 -14.99 -5.63
CA PRO A 178 -0.34 -15.95 -4.55
C PRO A 178 -1.79 -16.42 -4.46
N GLU A 179 -1.98 -17.71 -4.16
CA GLU A 179 -3.30 -18.26 -3.88
C GLU A 179 -3.84 -17.77 -2.52
N ALA A 180 -5.18 -17.69 -2.41
CA ALA A 180 -5.85 -17.35 -1.15
C ALA A 180 -5.49 -18.35 -0.05
N GLN A 181 -5.14 -17.85 1.13
CA GLN A 181 -4.78 -18.65 2.30
C GLN A 181 -5.89 -18.67 3.37
N PHE A 182 -6.87 -17.78 3.26
CA PHE A 182 -7.97 -17.61 4.22
C PHE A 182 -9.31 -17.45 3.49
N GLY A 183 -10.40 -17.86 4.13
CA GLY A 183 -11.75 -17.70 3.64
C GLY A 183 -12.32 -18.91 2.90
N PRO A 184 -13.39 -18.76 2.13
CA PRO A 184 -14.08 -19.87 1.47
C PRO A 184 -13.13 -20.70 0.60
N GLY A 185 -13.19 -22.02 0.74
CA GLY A 185 -12.34 -22.97 0.00
C GLY A 185 -10.96 -23.19 0.58
N THR A 186 -10.65 -22.60 1.74
CA THR A 186 -9.40 -22.83 2.49
C THR A 186 -9.69 -23.43 3.86
N ASP A 187 -8.67 -23.98 4.52
CA ASP A 187 -8.78 -24.53 5.89
C ASP A 187 -8.80 -23.44 6.98
N ARG A 188 -8.67 -22.16 6.59
CA ARG A 188 -8.55 -21.03 7.53
C ARG A 188 -9.69 -20.03 7.29
N PRO A 189 -10.54 -19.75 8.30
CA PRO A 189 -11.55 -18.71 8.18
C PRO A 189 -10.90 -17.33 8.09
N TYR A 190 -11.65 -16.33 7.56
CA TYR A 190 -11.19 -14.95 7.62
C TYR A 190 -10.94 -14.50 9.05
N ARG A 191 -9.87 -13.74 9.24
CA ARG A 191 -9.60 -13.08 10.52
C ARG A 191 -10.60 -11.95 10.74
N THR A 192 -11.07 -11.84 11.97
CA THR A 192 -12.04 -10.80 12.37
C THR A 192 -11.35 -9.57 12.94
N CYS A 193 -12.03 -8.42 12.91
CA CYS A 193 -11.55 -7.23 13.61
C CYS A 193 -11.35 -7.50 15.12
N ARG A 194 -12.25 -8.29 15.74
CA ARG A 194 -12.11 -8.67 17.17
C ARG A 194 -10.80 -9.39 17.43
N GLU A 195 -10.43 -10.35 16.60
CA GLU A 195 -9.14 -11.05 16.73
C GLU A 195 -7.94 -10.11 16.60
N ALA A 196 -8.10 -9.03 15.83
CA ALA A 196 -7.00 -8.12 15.55
C ALA A 196 -6.77 -7.05 16.63
N ILE A 197 -7.85 -6.49 17.19
CA ILE A 197 -7.78 -5.26 18.00
C ILE A 197 -8.40 -5.38 19.39
N SER A 198 -8.84 -6.56 19.84
CA SER A 198 -9.48 -6.70 21.17
C SER A 198 -8.53 -6.49 22.34
N ASP A 199 -7.23 -6.49 22.12
CA ASP A 199 -6.19 -6.20 23.10
C ASP A 199 -5.84 -4.71 23.23
N LEU A 200 -6.43 -3.86 22.38
CA LEU A 200 -6.23 -2.41 22.45
C LEU A 200 -7.13 -1.78 23.52
N PRO A 201 -6.68 -0.71 24.18
CA PRO A 201 -7.52 0.01 25.15
C PRO A 201 -8.72 0.66 24.47
N THR A 202 -9.90 0.56 25.11
CA THR A 202 -11.10 1.25 24.63
C THR A 202 -11.03 2.75 24.95
N ARG A 203 -11.57 3.58 24.03
CA ARG A 203 -11.60 5.04 24.16
C ARG A 203 -13.02 5.52 24.41
N ASN A 204 -13.58 5.19 25.59
CA ASN A 204 -14.99 5.46 25.89
C ASN A 204 -15.31 6.96 26.02
N ASN A 205 -14.42 7.78 26.55
CA ASN A 205 -14.59 9.24 26.68
C ASN A 205 -13.26 10.00 26.69
N GLU A 206 -12.16 9.31 26.44
CA GLU A 206 -10.82 9.88 26.43
C GLU A 206 -10.26 9.82 25.01
N LEU A 207 -9.52 10.84 24.62
CA LEU A 207 -8.90 10.87 23.28
C LEU A 207 -7.70 9.93 23.19
N GLY A 208 -7.06 9.62 24.31
CA GLY A 208 -5.79 8.91 24.34
C GLY A 208 -4.58 9.83 24.10
N THR A 209 -3.42 9.24 24.05
CA THR A 209 -2.14 9.92 23.83
C THR A 209 -1.37 9.29 22.67
N ASN A 210 -0.38 10.00 22.14
CA ASN A 210 0.44 9.48 21.04
C ASN A 210 1.23 8.22 21.41
N GLU A 211 1.56 8.06 22.69
CA GLU A 211 2.14 6.85 23.23
C GLU A 211 1.28 6.34 24.39
N ASP A 212 1.00 5.04 24.39
CA ASP A 212 0.16 4.40 25.38
C ASP A 212 0.62 2.96 25.62
N VAL A 213 -0.01 2.29 26.55
CA VAL A 213 0.24 0.89 26.88
C VAL A 213 -0.91 0.01 26.42
N TYR A 214 -0.63 -1.23 26.10
CA TYR A 214 -1.68 -2.20 25.83
C TYR A 214 -2.50 -2.47 27.08
N SER A 215 -3.82 -2.57 26.95
CA SER A 215 -4.73 -2.79 28.07
C SER A 215 -4.67 -4.23 28.61
N GLN A 216 -4.19 -5.17 27.80
CA GLN A 216 -4.10 -6.59 28.12
C GLN A 216 -3.06 -7.29 27.24
N ASP A 217 -2.72 -8.51 27.61
CA ASP A 217 -1.82 -9.35 26.83
C ASP A 217 -2.42 -9.74 25.48
N ALA A 218 -1.55 -9.96 24.49
CA ALA A 218 -1.94 -10.50 23.21
C ALA A 218 -2.44 -11.94 23.34
N VAL A 219 -3.71 -12.17 23.00
CA VAL A 219 -4.35 -13.49 23.13
C VAL A 219 -4.31 -14.25 21.81
N THR A 220 -4.61 -13.58 20.70
CA THR A 220 -4.67 -14.21 19.39
C THR A 220 -3.30 -14.28 18.72
N GLU A 221 -3.12 -15.24 17.82
CA GLU A 221 -1.88 -15.34 17.03
C GLU A 221 -1.64 -14.08 16.19
N TYR A 222 -2.70 -13.43 15.72
CA TYR A 222 -2.59 -12.17 14.97
C TYR A 222 -2.06 -11.05 15.86
N GLN A 223 -2.60 -10.88 17.08
CA GLN A 223 -2.12 -9.88 18.04
C GLN A 223 -0.65 -10.13 18.41
N LYS A 224 -0.28 -11.38 18.69
CA LYS A 224 1.12 -11.75 18.99
C LYS A 224 2.06 -11.41 17.83
N MET A 225 1.62 -11.67 16.59
CA MET A 225 2.38 -11.34 15.38
C MET A 225 2.55 -9.83 15.23
N MET A 226 1.46 -9.04 15.39
CA MET A 226 1.49 -7.58 15.25
C MET A 226 2.30 -6.90 16.35
N ARG A 227 2.30 -7.46 17.57
CA ARG A 227 3.03 -6.93 18.73
C ARG A 227 4.46 -7.42 18.85
N LYS A 228 4.93 -8.23 17.90
CA LYS A 228 6.31 -8.73 17.92
C LYS A 228 7.29 -7.54 17.93
N ASN A 229 8.10 -7.45 18.97
CA ASN A 229 9.05 -6.35 19.21
C ASN A 229 8.40 -4.95 19.39
N CYS A 230 7.11 -4.89 19.72
CA CYS A 230 6.39 -3.64 19.96
C CYS A 230 5.82 -3.64 21.38
N MET A 231 6.42 -2.86 22.27
CA MET A 231 6.02 -2.75 23.69
C MET A 231 5.16 -1.53 23.96
N VAL A 232 5.14 -0.57 23.06
CA VAL A 232 4.41 0.69 23.17
C VAL A 232 3.35 0.76 22.08
N LEU A 233 2.14 1.14 22.45
CA LEU A 233 1.06 1.42 21.52
C LEU A 233 1.16 2.87 21.07
N SER A 234 1.41 3.08 19.77
CA SER A 234 1.56 4.42 19.20
C SER A 234 0.32 4.85 18.41
N ASN A 235 0.00 6.15 18.46
CA ASN A 235 -1.07 6.78 17.67
C ASN A 235 -2.49 6.18 17.90
N HIS A 236 -2.72 5.56 19.06
CA HIS A 236 -4.05 5.06 19.40
C HIS A 236 -4.91 6.20 20.00
N VAL A 237 -5.12 7.23 19.19
CA VAL A 237 -5.82 8.46 19.58
C VAL A 237 -7.15 8.55 18.86
N ALA A 238 -8.23 8.71 19.61
CA ALA A 238 -9.57 8.89 19.06
C ALA A 238 -9.73 10.28 18.44
N THR A 239 -10.48 10.36 17.33
CA THR A 239 -10.85 11.65 16.76
C THR A 239 -11.84 12.37 17.69
N ASN A 240 -11.57 13.63 17.99
CA ASN A 240 -12.47 14.46 18.79
C ASN A 240 -13.67 14.94 17.95
N HIS A 241 -14.64 14.07 17.78
CA HIS A 241 -15.88 14.39 17.08
C HIS A 241 -16.81 15.26 17.96
N LYS A 242 -17.60 16.12 17.31
CA LYS A 242 -18.74 16.81 17.94
C LYS A 242 -19.78 15.78 18.38
N ASP A 243 -20.56 16.11 19.42
CA ASP A 243 -21.48 15.15 20.04
C ASP A 243 -22.53 14.60 19.06
N PHE A 244 -23.12 15.46 18.20
CA PHE A 244 -24.05 14.98 17.17
C PHE A 244 -23.42 13.96 16.19
N VAL A 245 -22.10 14.04 15.91
CA VAL A 245 -21.39 13.08 15.08
C VAL A 245 -21.25 11.74 15.81
N LYS A 246 -20.93 11.81 17.13
CA LYS A 246 -20.85 10.59 17.97
C LYS A 246 -22.21 9.89 18.06
N GLU A 247 -23.27 10.65 18.27
CA GLU A 247 -24.66 10.14 18.27
C GLU A 247 -24.99 9.47 16.93
N THR A 248 -24.65 10.11 15.82
CA THR A 248 -24.86 9.55 14.48
C THR A 248 -24.06 8.25 14.26
N ILE A 249 -22.78 8.22 14.67
CA ILE A 249 -21.95 7.02 14.57
C ILE A 249 -22.53 5.86 15.40
N ALA A 250 -23.08 6.17 16.59
CA ALA A 250 -23.68 5.16 17.48
C ALA A 250 -24.91 4.48 16.88
N LEU A 251 -25.57 5.10 15.88
CA LEU A 251 -26.71 4.53 15.16
C LEU A 251 -26.30 3.55 14.03
N VAL A 252 -25.00 3.51 13.66
CA VAL A 252 -24.53 2.57 12.63
C VAL A 252 -24.55 1.17 13.20
N PRO A 253 -25.29 0.21 12.58
CA PRO A 253 -25.36 -1.15 13.08
C PRO A 253 -24.02 -1.89 12.93
N GLU A 254 -23.80 -2.92 13.74
CA GLU A 254 -22.63 -3.77 13.61
C GLU A 254 -22.58 -4.40 12.20
N GLY A 255 -21.42 -4.29 11.54
CA GLY A 255 -21.22 -4.72 10.16
C GLY A 255 -21.75 -3.77 9.09
N GLY A 256 -22.41 -2.67 9.51
CA GLY A 256 -22.97 -1.65 8.63
C GLY A 256 -22.03 -0.48 8.37
N ASN A 257 -22.55 0.54 7.69
CA ASN A 257 -21.88 1.80 7.39
C ASN A 257 -22.90 2.97 7.38
N TYR A 258 -22.45 4.17 7.05
CA TYR A 258 -23.32 5.36 7.05
C TYR A 258 -24.58 5.28 6.16
N LYS A 259 -24.62 4.38 5.17
CA LYS A 259 -25.81 4.17 4.30
C LYS A 259 -26.88 3.35 4.99
N ASP A 260 -26.53 2.67 6.08
CA ASP A 260 -27.44 1.84 6.87
C ASP A 260 -28.03 2.61 8.06
N LEU A 261 -27.78 3.94 8.12
CA LEU A 261 -28.40 4.82 9.09
C LEU A 261 -29.92 4.90 8.87
N PRO A 262 -30.72 4.99 9.95
CA PRO A 262 -32.14 5.26 9.84
C PRO A 262 -32.38 6.53 9.02
N ALA A 263 -33.39 6.51 8.15
CA ALA A 263 -33.83 7.71 7.46
C ALA A 263 -34.32 8.73 8.51
N GLY A 264 -33.61 9.85 8.63
CA GLY A 264 -33.96 10.98 9.49
C GLY A 264 -34.93 11.95 8.80
#